data_4687b91a6eb42fb1e68ed32a42f030cb
#
_entry.id   4687b91a6eb42fb1e68ed32a42f030cb
#
_cell.length_a   1.000
_cell.length_b   1.000
_cell.length_c   1.000
_cell.angle_alpha   90.00
_cell.angle_beta   90.00
_cell.angle_gamma   90.00
#
_symmetry.space_group_name_H-M   'P 1'
#
loop_
_entity.id
_entity.type
_entity.pdbx_description
1 polymer ?
#
loop_
_entity_poly.entity_id
_entity_poly.type
_entity_poly.pdbx_seq_one_letter_code
_entity_poly.pdbx_strand_id
1 'polypeptide(L)'
;MFSLKRNLIVLALALISLMPAIACNPGAVGVSANAWDVSPAIKYSWVRVTDGAAFPGAYNFPVFTIHNQMWAFHHEGNWYSTDGQTWTKSELPVAGLNSGAQKYVQFNDAIYALGTMEGNHTEMRVGSRIARTSDFRHWQVVAETSELPSRIFYGAVVFKKLIWLMGGFDGKNYYNDVWNSPDGVHWTRVAEKAPWSPRNVGAAVVFKDRIWMIGGDVIDGTPPNNVNSGSEVWSSADGINWTRVTDKMARLWGTSPVVYDGQLWLVGANRDGNFSRAALVTDDGVTWREETAPWSPRGAVATWVFDNKLYMTGGKYSVTERGEIKFIYSNDVWYMARSSK
;
A
#
# COMPACT_ATOMS: atom_id res chain seq x y z
N MET A 1 25.39 2.17 -37.87
CA MET A 1 26.06 2.11 -36.56
C MET A 1 25.20 2.81 -35.52
N PHE A 2 23.98 2.39 -35.37
CA PHE A 2 23.02 2.84 -34.36
C PHE A 2 21.86 1.81 -34.31
N SER A 3 21.96 0.83 -33.47
CA SER A 3 20.83 0.01 -33.05
C SER A 3 21.34 -1.13 -32.18
N LEU A 4 21.48 -0.91 -30.88
CA LEU A 4 21.68 -1.99 -29.89
C LEU A 4 21.66 -1.42 -28.44
N LYS A 5 20.67 -0.63 -28.07
CA LYS A 5 20.52 -0.19 -26.67
C LYS A 5 19.07 -0.10 -26.17
N ARG A 6 18.14 -0.83 -26.77
CA ARG A 6 16.72 -0.72 -26.36
C ARG A 6 16.13 -1.95 -25.65
N ASN A 7 16.86 -3.05 -25.49
CA ASN A 7 16.30 -4.32 -25.01
C ASN A 7 16.75 -4.79 -23.61
N LEU A 8 17.41 -3.97 -22.81
CA LEU A 8 17.86 -4.41 -21.46
C LEU A 8 16.99 -3.92 -20.29
N ILE A 9 15.91 -3.18 -20.53
CA ILE A 9 15.09 -2.61 -19.43
C ILE A 9 13.96 -3.53 -18.98
N VAL A 10 13.65 -4.58 -19.72
CA VAL A 10 12.53 -5.50 -19.41
C VAL A 10 12.95 -6.67 -18.51
N LEU A 11 14.24 -6.96 -18.38
CA LEU A 11 14.69 -8.20 -17.71
C LEU A 11 14.74 -8.15 -16.17
N ALA A 12 14.76 -6.99 -15.54
CA ALA A 12 14.91 -6.91 -14.08
C ALA A 12 13.60 -7.14 -13.29
N LEU A 13 12.45 -7.19 -13.95
CA LEU A 13 11.16 -7.49 -13.33
C LEU A 13 10.63 -8.90 -13.67
N ALA A 14 11.30 -9.63 -14.56
CA ALA A 14 10.91 -10.96 -15.01
C ALA A 14 11.55 -12.11 -14.21
N LEU A 15 12.54 -11.84 -13.37
CA LEU A 15 13.31 -12.88 -12.65
C LEU A 15 12.62 -13.47 -11.42
N ILE A 16 11.42 -12.98 -11.06
CA ILE A 16 10.66 -13.54 -9.92
C ILE A 16 9.80 -14.76 -10.32
N SER A 17 9.72 -15.13 -11.59
CA SER A 17 8.79 -16.16 -12.05
C SER A 17 9.42 -17.46 -12.59
N LEU A 18 10.71 -17.66 -12.45
CA LEU A 18 11.37 -18.90 -12.91
C LEU A 18 11.96 -19.69 -11.74
N MET A 19 11.12 -20.15 -10.82
CA MET A 19 11.40 -21.38 -10.09
C MET A 19 10.73 -22.55 -10.82
N PRO A 20 11.44 -23.67 -11.06
CA PRO A 20 10.87 -24.83 -11.73
C PRO A 20 9.76 -25.41 -10.86
N ALA A 21 8.65 -25.77 -11.50
CA ALA A 21 7.58 -26.54 -10.88
C ALA A 21 8.17 -27.84 -10.31
N ILE A 22 8.36 -27.89 -9.01
CA ILE A 22 8.66 -29.14 -8.30
C ILE A 22 7.33 -29.90 -8.25
N ALA A 23 7.31 -31.04 -8.92
CA ALA A 23 6.21 -31.98 -8.94
C ALA A 23 5.80 -32.29 -7.49
N CYS A 24 4.59 -31.95 -7.09
CA CYS A 24 4.00 -32.34 -5.81
C CYS A 24 3.83 -33.86 -5.77
N ASN A 25 4.53 -34.49 -4.85
CA ASN A 25 4.30 -35.87 -4.45
C ASN A 25 3.03 -35.90 -3.55
N PRO A 26 1.99 -36.69 -3.84
CA PRO A 26 0.78 -36.73 -3.02
C PRO A 26 1.00 -37.70 -1.84
N GLY A 27 1.59 -37.19 -0.77
CA GLY A 27 1.81 -37.98 0.42
C GLY A 27 2.54 -37.24 1.52
N ALA A 28 1.93 -36.23 2.10
CA ALA A 28 2.42 -35.68 3.37
C ALA A 28 1.30 -34.99 4.14
N VAL A 29 0.94 -35.66 5.21
CA VAL A 29 0.65 -35.18 6.57
C VAL A 29 -0.08 -33.84 6.66
N GLY A 30 -1.29 -33.90 7.21
CA GLY A 30 -2.15 -32.78 7.49
C GLY A 30 -1.46 -31.61 8.18
N VAL A 31 -1.29 -30.54 7.43
CA VAL A 31 -1.13 -29.22 8.00
C VAL A 31 -2.51 -28.82 8.50
N SER A 32 -2.63 -28.65 9.81
CA SER A 32 -3.84 -28.16 10.48
C SER A 32 -4.35 -26.89 9.77
N ALA A 33 -5.44 -27.04 9.05
CA ALA A 33 -6.13 -25.96 8.32
C ALA A 33 -6.97 -25.08 9.27
N ASN A 34 -6.46 -24.71 10.43
CA ASN A 34 -7.24 -24.08 11.49
C ASN A 34 -6.78 -22.67 11.85
N ALA A 35 -6.67 -21.79 10.86
CA ALA A 35 -6.66 -20.35 11.12
C ALA A 35 -7.81 -19.60 10.41
N TRP A 36 -8.77 -20.33 9.84
CA TRP A 36 -9.88 -19.74 9.10
C TRP A 36 -11.18 -20.06 9.83
N ASP A 37 -11.66 -19.10 10.63
CA ASP A 37 -12.95 -19.24 11.33
C ASP A 37 -14.11 -18.94 10.37
N VAL A 38 -15.09 -19.83 10.32
CA VAL A 38 -16.32 -19.70 9.54
C VAL A 38 -17.43 -19.17 10.44
N SER A 39 -17.24 -18.02 11.06
CA SER A 39 -18.34 -17.33 11.73
C SER A 39 -19.41 -16.93 10.71
N PRO A 40 -20.71 -16.95 11.04
CA PRO A 40 -21.76 -16.54 10.11
C PRO A 40 -21.59 -15.07 9.77
N ALA A 41 -20.94 -14.86 8.66
CA ALA A 41 -20.44 -13.57 8.25
C ALA A 41 -21.57 -12.61 7.93
N ILE A 42 -21.46 -11.40 8.41
CA ILE A 42 -22.10 -10.25 7.79
C ILE A 42 -21.74 -10.34 6.31
N LYS A 43 -22.76 -10.48 5.44
CA LYS A 43 -22.51 -10.55 4.01
C LYS A 43 -22.19 -9.15 3.50
N TYR A 44 -21.11 -9.02 2.77
CA TYR A 44 -20.76 -7.82 2.04
C TYR A 44 -20.95 -8.05 0.54
N SER A 45 -21.33 -7.01 -0.18
CA SER A 45 -21.46 -7.05 -1.63
C SER A 45 -20.63 -5.95 -2.26
N TRP A 46 -19.82 -6.33 -3.25
CA TRP A 46 -19.10 -5.39 -4.09
C TRP A 46 -19.92 -4.96 -5.28
N VAL A 47 -20.00 -3.67 -5.49
CA VAL A 47 -20.73 -3.04 -6.59
C VAL A 47 -19.74 -2.21 -7.40
N ARG A 48 -19.74 -2.41 -8.72
CA ARG A 48 -18.97 -1.57 -9.63
C ARG A 48 -19.71 -0.26 -9.86
N VAL A 49 -19.02 0.85 -9.55
CA VAL A 49 -19.55 2.21 -9.72
C VAL A 49 -19.35 2.69 -11.15
N THR A 50 -18.14 2.49 -11.69
CA THR A 50 -17.79 2.81 -13.07
C THR A 50 -16.72 1.85 -13.60
N ASP A 51 -16.72 1.61 -14.90
CA ASP A 51 -15.72 0.82 -15.62
C ASP A 51 -14.41 1.58 -15.82
N GLY A 52 -14.46 2.93 -15.77
CA GLY A 52 -13.32 3.80 -15.93
C GLY A 52 -13.61 5.19 -15.39
N ALA A 53 -12.86 5.58 -14.36
CA ALA A 53 -12.86 6.95 -13.87
C ALA A 53 -12.14 7.88 -14.86
N ALA A 54 -12.33 9.20 -14.70
CA ALA A 54 -11.69 10.20 -15.56
C ALA A 54 -10.16 10.30 -15.40
N PHE A 55 -9.61 9.73 -14.34
CA PHE A 55 -8.16 9.62 -14.19
C PHE A 55 -7.62 8.39 -14.94
N PRO A 56 -6.37 8.42 -15.41
CA PRO A 56 -5.74 7.29 -16.06
C PRO A 56 -5.59 6.07 -15.14
N GLY A 57 -5.44 4.89 -15.73
CA GLY A 57 -5.11 3.69 -14.96
C GLY A 57 -3.75 3.83 -14.26
N ALA A 58 -3.70 3.58 -12.95
CA ALA A 58 -2.51 3.70 -12.13
C ALA A 58 -2.56 2.82 -10.87
N TYR A 59 -1.46 2.83 -10.13
CA TYR A 59 -1.31 2.11 -8.88
C TYR A 59 -0.59 2.98 -7.84
N ASN A 60 -0.71 2.63 -6.56
CA ASN A 60 -0.03 3.31 -5.45
C ASN A 60 -0.34 4.81 -5.32
N PHE A 61 -1.52 5.26 -5.67
CA PHE A 61 -1.95 6.63 -5.37
C PHE A 61 -2.99 6.60 -4.24
N PRO A 62 -2.97 7.57 -3.32
CA PRO A 62 -3.95 7.62 -2.24
C PRO A 62 -5.25 8.28 -2.69
N VAL A 63 -6.34 7.85 -2.05
CA VAL A 63 -7.63 8.56 -2.06
C VAL A 63 -8.02 8.88 -0.63
N PHE A 64 -8.39 10.12 -0.37
CA PHE A 64 -8.86 10.57 0.94
C PHE A 64 -10.29 11.06 0.90
N THR A 65 -11.00 10.86 1.99
CA THR A 65 -12.31 11.49 2.22
C THR A 65 -12.11 12.79 2.98
N ILE A 66 -12.45 13.91 2.37
CA ILE A 66 -12.20 15.26 2.89
C ILE A 66 -13.37 16.15 2.55
N HIS A 67 -13.94 16.86 3.54
CA HIS A 67 -15.06 17.79 3.36
C HIS A 67 -16.21 17.19 2.53
N ASN A 68 -16.58 15.96 2.84
CA ASN A 68 -17.63 15.20 2.14
C ASN A 68 -17.36 15.00 0.62
N GLN A 69 -16.09 14.94 0.23
CA GLN A 69 -15.63 14.62 -1.11
C GLN A 69 -14.53 13.57 -1.04
N MET A 70 -14.41 12.77 -2.09
CA MET A 70 -13.32 11.85 -2.33
C MET A 70 -12.26 12.57 -3.17
N TRP A 71 -11.00 12.57 -2.73
CA TRP A 71 -9.88 13.19 -3.42
C TRP A 71 -8.83 12.16 -3.78
N ALA A 72 -8.61 11.94 -5.06
CA ALA A 72 -7.56 11.07 -5.60
C ALA A 72 -6.32 11.91 -5.92
N PHE A 73 -5.21 11.62 -5.24
CA PHE A 73 -3.91 12.26 -5.48
C PHE A 73 -3.08 11.38 -6.43
N HIS A 74 -3.40 11.50 -7.70
CA HIS A 74 -2.80 10.70 -8.76
C HIS A 74 -1.53 11.37 -9.31
N HIS A 75 -0.60 10.59 -9.85
CA HIS A 75 0.66 11.12 -10.38
C HIS A 75 0.50 12.03 -11.62
N GLU A 76 -0.64 12.00 -12.29
CA GLU A 76 -0.95 12.91 -13.42
C GLU A 76 -1.84 14.10 -13.05
N GLY A 77 -2.16 14.26 -11.76
CA GLY A 77 -2.99 15.34 -11.25
C GLY A 77 -3.85 14.90 -10.08
N ASN A 78 -4.73 15.77 -9.64
CA ASN A 78 -5.70 15.48 -8.60
C ASN A 78 -7.10 15.44 -9.18
N TRP A 79 -7.91 14.51 -8.71
CA TRP A 79 -9.34 14.42 -9.07
C TRP A 79 -10.17 14.37 -7.80
N TYR A 80 -11.38 14.88 -7.89
CA TYR A 80 -12.36 14.80 -6.80
C TYR A 80 -13.71 14.30 -7.29
N SER A 81 -14.46 13.69 -6.40
CA SER A 81 -15.79 13.14 -6.64
C SER A 81 -16.65 13.19 -5.37
N THR A 82 -17.97 13.27 -5.54
CA THR A 82 -18.95 13.15 -4.44
C THR A 82 -19.75 11.86 -4.53
N ASP A 83 -19.66 11.12 -5.63
CA ASP A 83 -20.44 9.92 -5.92
C ASP A 83 -19.60 8.68 -6.26
N GLY A 84 -18.29 8.88 -6.51
CA GLY A 84 -17.37 7.83 -6.95
C GLY A 84 -17.51 7.47 -8.43
N GLN A 85 -18.52 7.98 -9.12
CA GLN A 85 -18.78 7.75 -10.53
C GLN A 85 -18.20 8.86 -11.40
N THR A 86 -18.52 10.09 -11.06
CA THR A 86 -18.09 11.29 -11.77
C THR A 86 -16.88 11.88 -11.08
N TRP A 87 -15.73 11.89 -11.77
CA TRP A 87 -14.48 12.43 -11.26
C TRP A 87 -14.09 13.67 -12.06
N THR A 88 -13.89 14.77 -11.35
CA THR A 88 -13.49 16.05 -11.94
C THR A 88 -12.02 16.31 -11.67
N LYS A 89 -11.25 16.62 -12.71
CA LYS A 89 -9.85 17.00 -12.56
C LYS A 89 -9.74 18.37 -11.89
N SER A 90 -8.92 18.47 -10.88
CA SER A 90 -8.54 19.75 -10.31
C SER A 90 -7.56 20.44 -11.27
N GLU A 91 -7.80 21.71 -11.57
CA GLU A 91 -6.94 22.50 -12.49
C GLU A 91 -5.58 22.85 -11.90
N LEU A 92 -5.35 22.58 -10.62
CA LEU A 92 -4.16 23.01 -9.93
C LEU A 92 -3.04 22.00 -10.05
N PRO A 93 -1.83 22.46 -10.40
CA PRO A 93 -0.69 21.58 -10.57
C PRO A 93 -0.31 20.95 -9.24
N VAL A 94 -0.08 19.65 -9.26
CA VAL A 94 0.56 18.96 -8.14
C VAL A 94 2.05 19.22 -8.24
N ALA A 95 2.55 20.13 -7.45
CA ALA A 95 3.95 20.52 -7.49
C ALA A 95 4.88 19.36 -7.10
N GLY A 96 5.41 18.65 -8.09
CA GLY A 96 6.56 17.75 -7.94
C GLY A 96 6.44 16.60 -6.91
N LEU A 97 5.20 16.24 -6.50
CA LEU A 97 4.94 15.32 -5.40
C LEU A 97 4.46 13.93 -5.85
N ASN A 98 4.52 13.64 -7.14
CA ASN A 98 3.79 12.52 -7.74
C ASN A 98 4.64 11.28 -7.96
N SER A 99 5.23 10.71 -6.94
CA SER A 99 5.73 9.36 -7.08
C SER A 99 4.81 8.38 -6.32
N GLY A 100 4.45 7.26 -6.95
CA GLY A 100 3.68 6.19 -6.30
C GLY A 100 4.40 5.50 -5.14
N ALA A 101 5.61 5.92 -4.82
CA ALA A 101 6.43 5.41 -3.71
C ALA A 101 6.40 6.32 -2.47
N GLN A 102 5.91 7.54 -2.63
CA GLN A 102 5.73 8.53 -1.58
C GLN A 102 4.49 8.19 -0.74
N LYS A 103 4.49 8.55 0.52
CA LYS A 103 3.34 8.37 1.40
C LYS A 103 2.66 9.69 1.70
N TYR A 104 1.36 9.60 1.84
CA TYR A 104 0.50 10.70 2.24
C TYR A 104 -0.20 10.33 3.53
N VAL A 105 -0.35 11.28 4.41
CA VAL A 105 -1.12 11.13 5.66
C VAL A 105 -2.05 12.31 5.87
N GLN A 106 -3.24 12.03 6.36
CA GLN A 106 -4.16 13.07 6.82
C GLN A 106 -3.89 13.35 8.29
N PHE A 107 -3.52 14.59 8.61
CA PHE A 107 -3.17 14.99 9.96
C PHE A 107 -3.54 16.47 10.19
N ASN A 108 -4.24 16.77 11.31
CA ASN A 108 -4.65 18.13 11.68
C ASN A 108 -5.29 18.92 10.52
N ASP A 109 -6.36 18.36 9.94
CA ASP A 109 -7.13 18.94 8.82
C ASP A 109 -6.30 19.26 7.56
N ALA A 110 -5.16 18.61 7.40
CA ALA A 110 -4.31 18.73 6.23
C ALA A 110 -3.85 17.36 5.73
N ILE A 111 -3.48 17.29 4.45
CA ILE A 111 -2.74 16.18 3.89
C ILE A 111 -1.27 16.55 3.83
N TYR A 112 -0.44 15.68 4.35
CA TYR A 112 1.01 15.77 4.25
C TYR A 112 1.52 14.76 3.22
N ALA A 113 2.37 15.23 2.30
CA ALA A 113 3.15 14.40 1.42
C ALA A 113 4.57 14.29 1.98
N LEU A 114 4.98 13.08 2.34
CA LEU A 114 6.22 12.82 3.04
C LEU A 114 7.27 12.29 2.06
N GLY A 115 8.41 12.99 1.96
CA GLY A 115 9.50 12.63 1.08
C GLY A 115 9.21 12.87 -0.42
N THR A 116 10.19 12.58 -1.25
CA THR A 116 10.09 12.65 -2.71
C THR A 116 10.81 11.49 -3.36
N MET A 117 10.42 11.15 -4.56
CA MET A 117 11.14 10.26 -5.45
C MET A 117 11.16 10.86 -6.87
N GLU A 118 12.32 10.97 -7.45
CA GLU A 118 12.51 11.41 -8.82
C GLU A 118 13.26 10.34 -9.61
N GLY A 119 13.09 10.35 -10.94
CA GLY A 119 13.72 9.39 -11.83
C GLY A 119 12.96 8.07 -11.95
N ASN A 120 13.66 7.05 -12.39
CA ASN A 120 13.15 5.70 -12.57
C ASN A 120 13.87 4.72 -11.63
N HIS A 121 13.56 3.43 -11.71
CA HIS A 121 14.16 2.42 -10.84
C HIS A 121 15.68 2.26 -10.96
N THR A 122 16.30 2.73 -12.05
CA THR A 122 17.75 2.67 -12.26
C THR A 122 18.48 3.97 -11.91
N GLU A 123 17.75 5.08 -11.88
CA GLU A 123 18.29 6.43 -11.61
C GLU A 123 17.46 7.14 -10.54
N MET A 124 17.05 6.37 -9.53
CA MET A 124 16.18 6.85 -8.47
C MET A 124 16.91 7.82 -7.54
N ARG A 125 16.32 8.98 -7.33
CA ARG A 125 16.71 9.96 -6.31
C ARG A 125 15.58 10.10 -5.31
N VAL A 126 15.86 9.84 -4.06
CA VAL A 126 14.92 10.01 -2.96
C VAL A 126 15.30 11.21 -2.10
N GLY A 127 14.28 11.96 -1.69
CA GLY A 127 14.45 13.15 -0.87
C GLY A 127 13.55 13.13 0.36
N SER A 128 13.84 14.04 1.30
CA SER A 128 13.08 14.19 2.54
C SER A 128 12.19 15.45 2.56
N ARG A 129 11.91 16.05 1.39
CA ARG A 129 11.00 17.17 1.28
C ARG A 129 9.63 16.82 1.82
N ILE A 130 9.03 17.74 2.55
CA ILE A 130 7.68 17.62 3.07
C ILE A 130 6.83 18.75 2.53
N ALA A 131 5.68 18.40 1.98
CA ALA A 131 4.68 19.35 1.56
C ALA A 131 3.33 19.06 2.22
N ARG A 132 2.50 20.07 2.36
CA ARG A 132 1.15 19.94 2.93
C ARG A 132 0.13 20.71 2.11
N THR A 133 -1.11 20.28 2.20
CA THR A 133 -2.26 21.06 1.73
C THR A 133 -3.37 20.99 2.77
N SER A 134 -4.06 22.11 3.01
CA SER A 134 -5.26 22.18 3.86
C SER A 134 -6.52 22.51 3.06
N ASP A 135 -6.37 23.03 1.84
CA ASP A 135 -7.48 23.34 0.92
C ASP A 135 -7.60 22.30 -0.22
N PHE A 136 -6.68 21.31 -0.23
CA PHE A 136 -6.57 20.21 -1.21
C PHE A 136 -6.36 20.68 -2.66
N ARG A 137 -6.04 21.93 -2.82
CA ARG A 137 -5.81 22.59 -4.10
C ARG A 137 -4.41 23.14 -4.21
N HIS A 138 -3.91 23.78 -3.14
CA HIS A 138 -2.58 24.37 -3.13
C HIS A 138 -1.67 23.59 -2.19
N TRP A 139 -0.52 23.19 -2.70
CA TRP A 139 0.51 22.54 -1.92
C TRP A 139 1.54 23.57 -1.46
N GLN A 140 1.87 23.53 -0.20
CA GLN A 140 2.93 24.31 0.41
C GLN A 140 4.08 23.36 0.78
N VAL A 141 5.28 23.63 0.29
CA VAL A 141 6.49 22.98 0.82
C VAL A 141 6.74 23.57 2.21
N VAL A 142 6.68 22.72 3.23
CA VAL A 142 6.89 23.12 4.64
C VAL A 142 8.31 22.76 5.10
N ALA A 143 8.99 21.84 4.41
CA ALA A 143 10.40 21.56 4.59
C ALA A 143 10.99 21.09 3.26
N GLU A 144 12.03 21.74 2.76
CA GLU A 144 12.80 21.29 1.59
C GLU A 144 13.65 20.07 1.93
N THR A 145 14.15 20.02 3.18
CA THR A 145 14.80 18.88 3.81
C THR A 145 14.30 18.77 5.23
N SER A 146 14.15 17.55 5.75
CA SER A 146 13.73 17.31 7.13
C SER A 146 14.73 16.41 7.84
N GLU A 147 14.60 16.29 9.18
CA GLU A 147 15.38 15.33 9.97
C GLU A 147 15.07 13.88 9.58
N LEU A 148 13.92 13.66 8.95
CA LEU A 148 13.55 12.35 8.42
C LEU A 148 14.50 11.96 7.31
N PRO A 149 15.25 10.85 7.41
CA PRO A 149 16.12 10.39 6.34
C PRO A 149 15.34 10.09 5.07
N SER A 150 15.90 10.50 3.92
CA SER A 150 15.31 10.28 2.59
C SER A 150 15.02 8.81 2.36
N ARG A 151 13.75 8.47 2.06
CA ARG A 151 13.32 7.08 1.82
C ARG A 151 11.95 6.99 1.14
N ILE A 152 11.66 5.82 0.63
CA ILE A 152 10.39 5.44 0.01
C ILE A 152 9.94 4.07 0.54
N PHE A 153 8.73 3.64 0.19
CA PHE A 153 8.16 2.33 0.58
C PHE A 153 8.13 2.07 2.09
N TYR A 154 8.10 3.11 2.89
CA TYR A 154 7.93 3.03 4.34
C TYR A 154 6.46 2.93 4.72
N GLY A 155 6.19 2.46 5.94
CA GLY A 155 4.88 2.59 6.57
C GLY A 155 4.70 3.99 7.16
N ALA A 156 3.53 4.60 6.95
CA ALA A 156 3.18 5.86 7.59
C ALA A 156 1.73 5.81 8.10
N VAL A 157 1.52 6.23 9.33
CA VAL A 157 0.19 6.28 9.98
C VAL A 157 0.11 7.48 10.93
N VAL A 158 -1.12 7.90 11.23
CA VAL A 158 -1.38 8.83 12.33
C VAL A 158 -1.90 8.06 13.54
N PHE A 159 -1.20 8.15 14.65
CA PHE A 159 -1.55 7.43 15.87
C PHE A 159 -1.22 8.28 17.11
N LYS A 160 -2.17 8.37 18.04
CA LYS A 160 -2.03 9.15 19.30
C LYS A 160 -1.52 10.58 19.05
N LYS A 161 -2.13 11.26 18.07
CA LYS A 161 -1.81 12.65 17.67
C LYS A 161 -0.37 12.87 17.18
N LEU A 162 0.28 11.84 16.69
CA LEU A 162 1.59 11.88 16.05
C LEU A 162 1.52 11.23 14.68
N ILE A 163 2.32 11.71 13.74
CA ILE A 163 2.60 10.99 12.51
C ILE A 163 3.75 10.02 12.82
N TRP A 164 3.58 8.77 12.44
CA TRP A 164 4.56 7.70 12.60
C TRP A 164 5.06 7.25 11.25
N LEU A 165 6.37 7.00 11.17
CA LEU A 165 7.02 6.42 10.01
C LEU A 165 7.88 5.24 10.43
N MET A 166 7.87 4.15 9.66
CA MET A 166 8.60 2.94 9.96
C MET A 166 9.17 2.26 8.72
N GLY A 167 10.40 1.79 8.80
CA GLY A 167 11.06 1.05 7.74
C GLY A 167 11.30 1.86 6.46
N GLY A 168 11.32 1.18 5.31
CA GLY A 168 11.50 1.77 3.99
C GLY A 168 12.88 1.56 3.40
N PHE A 169 13.13 2.23 2.26
CA PHE A 169 14.30 2.06 1.41
C PHE A 169 14.80 3.41 0.88
N ASP A 170 16.10 3.65 0.89
CA ASP A 170 16.72 4.92 0.43
C ASP A 170 17.29 4.86 -0.99
N GLY A 171 17.08 3.75 -1.70
CA GLY A 171 17.72 3.47 -2.97
C GLY A 171 18.91 2.54 -2.86
N LYS A 172 19.43 2.30 -1.64
CA LYS A 172 20.57 1.43 -1.36
C LYS A 172 20.36 0.52 -0.15
N ASN A 173 19.78 1.05 0.93
CA ASN A 173 19.63 0.35 2.21
C ASN A 173 18.15 0.24 2.59
N TYR A 174 17.79 -0.87 3.22
CA TYR A 174 16.53 -1.03 3.91
C TYR A 174 16.67 -0.66 5.37
N TYR A 175 15.57 -0.18 5.95
CA TYR A 175 15.51 0.29 7.33
C TYR A 175 14.50 -0.50 8.16
N ASN A 176 14.73 -0.52 9.47
CA ASN A 176 13.79 -1.00 10.48
C ASN A 176 13.72 -0.06 11.69
N ASP A 177 14.09 1.20 11.49
CA ASP A 177 13.91 2.26 12.47
C ASP A 177 12.47 2.76 12.51
N VAL A 178 12.15 3.47 13.60
CA VAL A 178 10.84 4.10 13.78
C VAL A 178 11.05 5.56 14.15
N TRP A 179 10.27 6.41 13.49
CA TRP A 179 10.26 7.85 13.67
C TRP A 179 8.85 8.34 13.99
N ASN A 180 8.73 9.44 14.72
CA ASN A 180 7.48 10.15 14.86
C ASN A 180 7.65 11.66 14.73
N SER A 181 6.53 12.35 14.49
CA SER A 181 6.46 13.80 14.37
C SER A 181 5.15 14.32 14.95
N PRO A 182 5.17 15.42 15.74
CA PRO A 182 3.96 16.08 16.24
C PRO A 182 3.34 17.02 15.22
N ASP A 183 4.03 17.38 14.16
CA ASP A 183 3.63 18.45 13.22
C ASP A 183 3.89 18.12 11.75
N GLY A 184 4.53 16.97 11.46
CA GLY A 184 4.90 16.53 10.13
C GLY A 184 6.20 17.16 9.60
N VAL A 185 6.83 18.06 10.36
CA VAL A 185 8.04 18.78 9.96
C VAL A 185 9.23 18.36 10.83
N HIS A 186 9.06 18.37 12.16
CA HIS A 186 10.09 17.99 13.11
C HIS A 186 9.95 16.49 13.46
N TRP A 187 11.02 15.73 13.25
CA TRP A 187 11.00 14.28 13.38
C TRP A 187 11.97 13.80 14.46
N THR A 188 11.50 12.88 15.26
CA THR A 188 12.31 12.23 16.30
C THR A 188 12.41 10.74 16.00
N ARG A 189 13.64 10.20 15.98
CA ARG A 189 13.85 8.76 15.92
C ARG A 189 13.61 8.16 17.29
N VAL A 190 12.58 7.33 17.44
CA VAL A 190 12.17 6.71 18.70
C VAL A 190 12.67 5.28 18.85
N ALA A 191 13.01 4.62 17.75
CA ALA A 191 13.70 3.34 17.75
C ALA A 191 14.73 3.31 16.61
N GLU A 192 15.97 3.00 16.92
CA GLU A 192 17.01 2.83 15.91
C GLU A 192 16.87 1.52 15.17
N LYS A 193 16.45 0.47 15.88
CA LYS A 193 16.20 -0.88 15.33
C LYS A 193 14.98 -1.47 16.02
N ALA A 194 13.89 -1.56 15.29
CA ALA A 194 12.74 -2.33 15.71
C ALA A 194 13.02 -3.85 15.56
N PRO A 195 12.20 -4.73 16.17
CA PRO A 195 12.49 -6.17 16.20
C PRO A 195 12.29 -6.90 14.87
N TRP A 196 11.68 -6.26 13.87
CA TRP A 196 11.58 -6.83 12.52
C TRP A 196 12.82 -6.56 11.68
N SER A 197 13.02 -7.35 10.61
CA SER A 197 14.11 -7.13 9.66
C SER A 197 13.91 -5.85 8.85
N PRO A 198 14.99 -5.13 8.46
CA PRO A 198 14.88 -4.00 7.52
C PRO A 198 14.14 -4.37 6.25
N ARG A 199 13.15 -3.55 5.84
CA ARG A 199 12.26 -3.88 4.70
C ARG A 199 11.50 -2.68 4.14
N ASN A 200 11.01 -2.82 2.91
CA ASN A 200 9.82 -2.10 2.47
C ASN A 200 8.63 -2.54 3.34
N VAL A 201 7.79 -1.62 3.73
CA VAL A 201 6.59 -1.94 4.52
C VAL A 201 5.43 -2.24 3.56
N GLY A 202 4.82 -3.42 3.70
CA GLY A 202 3.71 -3.84 2.85
C GLY A 202 2.46 -3.00 3.12
N ALA A 203 2.02 -3.02 4.38
CA ALA A 203 0.90 -2.22 4.86
C ALA A 203 1.16 -1.72 6.28
N ALA A 204 0.74 -0.49 6.56
CA ALA A 204 0.70 0.07 7.91
C ALA A 204 -0.66 0.71 8.14
N VAL A 205 -1.27 0.46 9.29
CA VAL A 205 -2.62 0.91 9.61
C VAL A 205 -2.82 1.02 11.13
N VAL A 206 -3.72 1.89 11.56
CA VAL A 206 -4.18 1.94 12.94
C VAL A 206 -5.50 1.18 13.04
N PHE A 207 -5.53 0.20 13.92
CA PHE A 207 -6.70 -0.62 14.16
C PHE A 207 -6.76 -1.04 15.63
N LYS A 208 -7.90 -0.90 16.28
CA LYS A 208 -8.10 -1.21 17.71
C LYS A 208 -7.02 -0.64 18.63
N ASP A 209 -6.82 0.67 18.51
CA ASP A 209 -5.85 1.44 19.29
C ASP A 209 -4.41 0.89 19.27
N ARG A 210 -4.01 0.34 18.12
CA ARG A 210 -2.67 -0.16 17.86
C ARG A 210 -2.23 0.20 16.44
N ILE A 211 -0.94 0.39 16.26
CA ILE A 211 -0.33 0.40 14.93
C ILE A 211 -0.11 -1.06 14.53
N TRP A 212 -0.46 -1.40 13.30
CA TRP A 212 -0.21 -2.68 12.67
C TRP A 212 0.70 -2.50 11.47
N MET A 213 1.70 -3.36 11.37
CA MET A 213 2.56 -3.49 10.20
C MET A 213 2.41 -4.91 9.65
N ILE A 214 2.06 -5.03 8.38
CA ILE A 214 1.67 -6.28 7.75
C ILE A 214 2.49 -6.50 6.49
N GLY A 215 3.18 -7.61 6.42
CA GLY A 215 3.98 -8.00 5.28
C GLY A 215 5.15 -7.06 5.02
N GLY A 216 5.38 -6.81 3.75
CA GLY A 216 6.53 -6.07 3.27
C GLY A 216 7.58 -7.01 2.68
N ASP A 217 8.54 -6.43 1.98
CA ASP A 217 9.53 -7.22 1.27
C ASP A 217 10.86 -6.47 1.15
N VAL A 218 11.89 -7.20 0.75
CA VAL A 218 13.15 -6.68 0.23
C VAL A 218 13.23 -7.04 -1.25
N ILE A 219 13.82 -6.17 -2.06
CA ILE A 219 14.05 -6.47 -3.48
C ILE A 219 15.09 -7.57 -3.53
N ASP A 220 14.85 -8.62 -4.34
CA ASP A 220 15.75 -9.77 -4.48
C ASP A 220 17.20 -9.35 -4.73
N GLY A 221 18.12 -10.06 -4.08
CA GLY A 221 19.56 -9.81 -4.19
C GLY A 221 20.10 -8.74 -3.26
N THR A 222 19.25 -8.04 -2.49
CA THR A 222 19.69 -7.03 -1.52
C THR A 222 19.66 -7.62 -0.10
N PRO A 223 20.77 -7.62 0.65
CA PRO A 223 20.77 -8.03 2.05
C PRO A 223 19.91 -7.10 2.93
N PRO A 224 19.23 -7.61 3.97
CA PRO A 224 19.18 -9.00 4.36
C PRO A 224 18.10 -9.78 3.58
N ASN A 225 18.51 -10.88 2.95
CA ASN A 225 17.59 -11.80 2.26
C ASN A 225 16.74 -12.56 3.28
N ASN A 226 15.76 -11.89 3.87
CA ASN A 226 14.82 -12.53 4.79
C ASN A 226 13.57 -12.94 4.02
N VAL A 227 13.56 -14.17 3.56
CA VAL A 227 12.45 -14.77 2.77
C VAL A 227 11.10 -14.77 3.49
N ASN A 228 11.06 -14.56 4.80
CA ASN A 228 9.82 -14.59 5.60
C ASN A 228 9.25 -13.20 5.92
N SER A 229 9.92 -12.14 5.55
CA SER A 229 9.49 -10.77 5.92
C SER A 229 8.07 -10.44 5.45
N GLY A 230 7.69 -10.91 4.26
CA GLY A 230 6.36 -10.70 3.70
C GLY A 230 5.21 -11.42 4.42
N SER A 231 5.52 -12.38 5.28
CA SER A 231 4.53 -13.22 5.99
C SER A 231 4.27 -12.76 7.42
N GLU A 232 4.99 -11.75 7.90
CA GLU A 232 4.91 -11.29 9.27
C GLU A 232 3.84 -10.21 9.48
N VAL A 233 3.18 -10.30 10.62
CA VAL A 233 2.32 -9.25 11.16
C VAL A 233 2.88 -8.80 12.51
N TRP A 234 3.08 -7.51 12.65
CA TRP A 234 3.57 -6.88 13.87
C TRP A 234 2.57 -5.86 14.37
N SER A 235 2.46 -5.68 15.68
CA SER A 235 1.62 -4.64 16.25
C SER A 235 2.28 -3.94 17.43
N SER A 236 1.92 -2.67 17.62
CA SER A 236 2.39 -1.85 18.74
C SER A 236 1.27 -1.00 19.31
N ALA A 237 1.18 -0.92 20.64
CA ALA A 237 0.24 -0.06 21.35
C ALA A 237 0.80 1.36 21.60
N ASP A 238 2.09 1.57 21.40
CA ASP A 238 2.78 2.84 21.68
C ASP A 238 3.66 3.34 20.53
N GLY A 239 3.81 2.54 19.45
CA GLY A 239 4.67 2.82 18.30
C GLY A 239 6.15 2.52 18.53
N ILE A 240 6.55 2.16 19.77
CA ILE A 240 7.94 1.93 20.16
C ILE A 240 8.18 0.44 20.43
N ASN A 241 7.32 -0.15 21.25
CA ASN A 241 7.39 -1.55 21.63
C ASN A 241 6.51 -2.39 20.68
N TRP A 242 7.14 -3.32 19.96
CA TRP A 242 6.47 -4.11 18.94
C TRP A 242 6.44 -5.59 19.29
N THR A 243 5.31 -6.21 19.03
CA THR A 243 5.09 -7.64 19.21
C THR A 243 4.78 -8.29 17.87
N ARG A 244 5.46 -9.38 17.54
CA ARG A 244 5.11 -10.21 16.39
C ARG A 244 3.85 -10.99 16.71
N VAL A 245 2.81 -10.75 15.91
CA VAL A 245 1.50 -11.41 16.05
C VAL A 245 1.51 -12.77 15.38
N THR A 246 2.04 -12.82 14.16
CA THR A 246 2.21 -14.06 13.38
C THR A 246 3.31 -13.90 12.33
N ASP A 247 3.84 -15.01 11.86
CA ASP A 247 4.77 -15.13 10.73
C ASP A 247 4.25 -16.14 9.68
N LYS A 248 2.96 -16.46 9.74
CA LYS A 248 2.34 -17.54 8.94
C LYS A 248 1.34 -17.03 7.91
N MET A 249 1.29 -15.74 7.65
CA MET A 249 0.48 -15.23 6.53
C MET A 249 1.13 -15.60 5.18
N ALA A 250 0.35 -15.57 4.12
CA ALA A 250 0.91 -15.53 2.78
C ALA A 250 1.83 -14.31 2.64
N ARG A 251 2.88 -14.39 1.85
CA ARG A 251 3.71 -13.22 1.54
C ARG A 251 2.86 -12.18 0.84
N LEU A 252 2.76 -10.99 1.43
CA LEU A 252 1.91 -9.92 0.93
C LEU A 252 2.74 -8.68 0.61
N TRP A 253 2.59 -8.17 -0.61
CA TRP A 253 3.00 -6.83 -0.96
C TRP A 253 1.96 -6.13 -1.84
N GLY A 254 1.98 -4.81 -1.88
CA GLY A 254 1.01 -4.04 -2.65
C GLY A 254 -0.43 -4.25 -2.19
N THR A 255 -0.64 -4.57 -0.91
CA THR A 255 -1.95 -4.60 -0.29
C THR A 255 -2.29 -3.25 0.31
N SER A 256 -3.56 -2.88 0.26
CA SER A 256 -4.04 -1.61 0.79
C SER A 256 -4.90 -1.86 2.02
N PRO A 257 -4.43 -1.44 3.21
CA PRO A 257 -5.17 -1.61 4.44
C PRO A 257 -6.23 -0.52 4.57
N VAL A 258 -7.40 -0.90 5.07
CA VAL A 258 -8.48 0.03 5.41
C VAL A 258 -9.30 -0.54 6.56
N VAL A 259 -9.71 0.33 7.50
CA VAL A 259 -10.64 -0.04 8.56
C VAL A 259 -12.04 0.33 8.11
N TYR A 260 -12.89 -0.66 8.03
CA TYR A 260 -14.29 -0.49 7.64
C TYR A 260 -15.18 -1.40 8.49
N ASP A 261 -16.27 -0.84 8.98
CA ASP A 261 -17.29 -1.56 9.75
C ASP A 261 -16.70 -2.30 10.98
N GLY A 262 -15.73 -1.66 11.66
CA GLY A 262 -15.05 -2.21 12.83
C GLY A 262 -14.05 -3.33 12.54
N GLN A 263 -13.81 -3.64 11.28
CA GLN A 263 -12.88 -4.67 10.81
C GLN A 263 -11.70 -4.07 10.04
N LEU A 264 -10.57 -4.77 10.05
CA LEU A 264 -9.42 -4.43 9.22
C LEU A 264 -9.46 -5.26 7.94
N TRP A 265 -9.45 -4.57 6.81
CA TRP A 265 -9.45 -5.14 5.46
C TRP A 265 -8.10 -4.90 4.79
N LEU A 266 -7.59 -5.90 4.09
CA LEU A 266 -6.47 -5.81 3.16
C LEU A 266 -7.00 -6.08 1.77
N VAL A 267 -7.09 -5.05 0.95
CA VAL A 267 -7.72 -5.12 -0.37
C VAL A 267 -6.67 -5.15 -1.46
N GLY A 268 -6.82 -6.09 -2.38
CA GLY A 268 -5.84 -6.32 -3.45
C GLY A 268 -4.47 -6.69 -2.89
N ALA A 269 -3.76 -7.55 -3.57
CA ALA A 269 -2.40 -7.90 -3.19
C ALA A 269 -1.68 -8.61 -4.34
N ASN A 270 -0.35 -8.56 -4.32
CA ASN A 270 0.44 -9.68 -4.82
C ASN A 270 0.65 -10.62 -3.63
N ARG A 271 0.23 -11.86 -3.79
CA ARG A 271 0.27 -12.91 -2.79
C ARG A 271 1.13 -14.05 -3.31
N ASP A 272 2.24 -14.30 -2.64
CA ASP A 272 3.20 -15.33 -3.04
C ASP A 272 3.63 -15.23 -4.53
N GLY A 273 3.81 -14.00 -5.03
CA GLY A 273 4.20 -13.73 -6.42
C GLY A 273 3.04 -13.57 -7.41
N ASN A 274 1.79 -13.83 -7.00
CA ASN A 274 0.62 -13.75 -7.88
C ASN A 274 -0.34 -12.65 -7.45
N PHE A 275 -0.89 -11.92 -8.41
CA PHE A 275 -1.96 -10.98 -8.12
C PHE A 275 -3.24 -11.70 -7.71
N SER A 276 -3.89 -11.24 -6.66
CA SER A 276 -5.09 -11.84 -6.08
C SER A 276 -6.32 -10.95 -6.27
N ARG A 277 -7.49 -11.58 -6.37
CA ARG A 277 -8.80 -10.91 -6.28
C ARG A 277 -9.40 -11.01 -4.88
N ALA A 278 -8.71 -11.61 -3.95
CA ALA A 278 -9.19 -11.74 -2.58
C ALA A 278 -8.93 -10.47 -1.78
N ALA A 279 -9.87 -10.15 -0.91
CA ALA A 279 -9.65 -9.26 0.23
C ALA A 279 -9.49 -10.14 1.48
N LEU A 280 -8.52 -9.83 2.32
CA LEU A 280 -8.37 -10.44 3.62
C LEU A 280 -9.01 -9.54 4.67
N VAL A 281 -9.74 -10.12 5.60
CA VAL A 281 -10.43 -9.36 6.63
C VAL A 281 -10.25 -10.00 8.00
N THR A 282 -10.15 -9.17 9.02
CA THR A 282 -10.01 -9.59 10.41
C THR A 282 -10.79 -8.71 11.37
N ASP A 283 -11.31 -9.32 12.42
CA ASP A 283 -11.94 -8.63 13.54
C ASP A 283 -10.94 -8.28 14.66
N ASP A 284 -9.82 -9.00 14.75
CA ASP A 284 -8.88 -8.92 15.86
C ASP A 284 -7.42 -8.64 15.45
N GLY A 285 -7.11 -8.71 14.16
CA GLY A 285 -5.76 -8.60 13.62
C GLY A 285 -4.94 -9.89 13.68
N VAL A 286 -5.50 -10.96 14.22
CA VAL A 286 -4.86 -12.27 14.45
C VAL A 286 -5.45 -13.33 13.53
N THR A 287 -6.77 -13.44 13.55
CA THR A 287 -7.52 -14.41 12.74
C THR A 287 -8.02 -13.72 11.48
N TRP A 288 -7.62 -14.24 10.34
CA TRP A 288 -7.94 -13.67 9.03
C TRP A 288 -8.86 -14.60 8.23
N ARG A 289 -9.84 -14.04 7.56
CA ARG A 289 -10.67 -14.75 6.59
C ARG A 289 -10.52 -14.11 5.21
N GLU A 290 -10.79 -14.88 4.19
CA GLU A 290 -10.68 -14.45 2.79
C GLU A 290 -12.08 -14.21 2.21
N GLU A 291 -12.23 -13.05 1.57
CA GLU A 291 -13.44 -12.67 0.82
C GLU A 291 -13.09 -12.54 -0.66
N THR A 292 -13.72 -13.34 -1.50
CA THR A 292 -13.53 -13.27 -2.95
C THR A 292 -14.25 -12.04 -3.51
N ALA A 293 -13.55 -11.27 -4.33
CA ALA A 293 -14.08 -10.07 -4.93
C ALA A 293 -14.29 -10.20 -6.46
N PRO A 294 -15.18 -9.40 -7.07
CA PRO A 294 -15.54 -9.53 -8.48
C PRO A 294 -14.55 -8.87 -9.46
N TRP A 295 -13.61 -8.05 -8.97
CA TRP A 295 -12.61 -7.39 -9.82
C TRP A 295 -11.54 -8.34 -10.34
N SER A 296 -10.78 -7.90 -11.35
CA SER A 296 -9.60 -8.63 -11.83
C SER A 296 -8.52 -8.70 -10.74
N PRO A 297 -7.77 -9.82 -10.65
CA PRO A 297 -6.66 -9.94 -9.70
C PRO A 297 -5.71 -8.76 -9.83
N ARG A 298 -5.44 -8.04 -8.72
CA ARG A 298 -4.60 -6.84 -8.75
C ARG A 298 -4.01 -6.51 -7.39
N GLY A 299 -2.92 -5.74 -7.39
CA GLY A 299 -2.31 -5.18 -6.17
C GLY A 299 -2.06 -3.69 -6.29
N ALA A 300 -1.67 -3.08 -5.18
CA ALA A 300 -1.38 -1.65 -5.05
C ALA A 300 -2.55 -0.74 -5.45
N VAL A 301 -3.75 -1.15 -5.03
CA VAL A 301 -4.99 -0.39 -5.19
C VAL A 301 -5.05 0.80 -4.22
N ALA A 302 -5.91 1.76 -4.49
CA ALA A 302 -6.33 2.77 -3.53
C ALA A 302 -7.59 2.28 -2.80
N THR A 303 -7.65 2.47 -1.48
CA THR A 303 -8.83 2.15 -0.65
C THR A 303 -9.16 3.32 0.27
N TRP A 304 -10.44 3.58 0.44
CA TRP A 304 -10.94 4.61 1.36
C TRP A 304 -12.37 4.30 1.80
N VAL A 305 -12.82 4.99 2.82
CA VAL A 305 -14.22 4.93 3.27
C VAL A 305 -14.92 6.25 2.97
N PHE A 306 -16.08 6.18 2.34
CA PHE A 306 -16.94 7.32 2.06
C PHE A 306 -18.41 6.89 2.14
N ASP A 307 -19.27 7.71 2.74
CA ASP A 307 -20.70 7.45 2.91
C ASP A 307 -20.98 6.01 3.40
N ASN A 308 -20.29 5.62 4.47
CA ASN A 308 -20.39 4.28 5.08
C ASN A 308 -20.21 3.11 4.08
N LYS A 309 -19.41 3.30 3.05
CA LYS A 309 -19.00 2.27 2.08
C LYS A 309 -17.48 2.24 1.98
N LEU A 310 -16.94 1.03 1.80
CA LEU A 310 -15.53 0.86 1.48
C LEU A 310 -15.36 0.93 -0.03
N TYR A 311 -14.59 1.89 -0.49
CA TYR A 311 -14.29 2.06 -1.92
C TYR A 311 -12.91 1.51 -2.27
N MET A 312 -12.76 1.13 -3.55
CA MET A 312 -11.50 0.71 -4.15
C MET A 312 -11.40 1.19 -5.58
N THR A 313 -10.20 1.61 -6.00
CA THR A 313 -9.87 1.91 -7.39
C THR A 313 -8.40 1.65 -7.70
N GLY A 314 -8.04 1.69 -8.97
CA GLY A 314 -6.67 1.57 -9.41
C GLY A 314 -6.10 0.17 -9.26
N GLY A 315 -4.79 0.13 -9.11
CA GLY A 315 -4.02 -1.10 -8.99
C GLY A 315 -3.46 -1.59 -10.33
N LYS A 316 -2.56 -2.57 -10.22
CA LYS A 316 -1.95 -3.22 -11.39
C LYS A 316 -2.07 -4.73 -11.30
N TYR A 317 -2.11 -5.37 -12.45
CA TYR A 317 -1.94 -6.81 -12.63
C TYR A 317 -1.11 -7.10 -13.86
N SER A 318 -0.65 -8.32 -14.01
CA SER A 318 0.13 -8.74 -15.18
C SER A 318 -0.65 -9.72 -16.05
N VAL A 319 -0.43 -9.62 -17.35
CA VAL A 319 -0.87 -10.59 -18.35
C VAL A 319 0.35 -11.03 -19.14
N THR A 320 0.36 -12.30 -19.60
CA THR A 320 1.41 -12.80 -20.50
C THR A 320 0.86 -12.83 -21.92
N GLU A 321 1.42 -12.03 -22.79
CA GLU A 321 1.08 -11.99 -24.21
C GLU A 321 2.32 -12.31 -25.04
N ARG A 322 2.24 -13.38 -25.85
CA ARG A 322 3.34 -13.85 -26.72
C ARG A 322 4.66 -14.09 -25.97
N GLY A 323 4.58 -14.54 -24.69
CA GLY A 323 5.74 -14.79 -23.84
C GLY A 323 6.30 -13.55 -23.12
N GLU A 324 5.73 -12.37 -23.34
CA GLU A 324 6.11 -11.14 -22.64
C GLU A 324 5.11 -10.81 -21.54
N ILE A 325 5.62 -10.37 -20.38
CA ILE A 325 4.80 -9.90 -19.27
C ILE A 325 4.45 -8.42 -19.50
N LYS A 326 3.16 -8.13 -19.57
CA LYS A 326 2.63 -6.75 -19.63
C LYS A 326 1.87 -6.43 -18.36
N PHE A 327 2.10 -5.23 -17.83
CA PHE A 327 1.31 -4.71 -16.72
C PHE A 327 0.11 -3.91 -17.25
N ILE A 328 -1.05 -4.22 -16.68
CA ILE A 328 -2.29 -3.48 -16.93
C ILE A 328 -2.59 -2.67 -15.67
N TYR A 329 -2.95 -1.41 -15.87
CA TYR A 329 -3.30 -0.48 -14.81
C TYR A 329 -4.79 -0.18 -14.89
N SER A 330 -5.47 -0.27 -13.77
CA SER A 330 -6.93 -0.09 -13.69
C SER A 330 -7.31 1.32 -13.23
N ASN A 331 -8.51 1.74 -13.61
CA ASN A 331 -9.15 2.97 -13.15
C ASN A 331 -10.67 2.79 -12.92
N ASP A 332 -11.13 1.54 -12.89
CA ASP A 332 -12.49 1.21 -12.45
C ASP A 332 -12.65 1.53 -10.96
N VAL A 333 -13.87 1.88 -10.57
CA VAL A 333 -14.20 2.19 -9.18
C VAL A 333 -15.24 1.20 -8.68
N TRP A 334 -15.01 0.67 -7.51
CA TRP A 334 -15.88 -0.26 -6.81
C TRP A 334 -16.16 0.24 -5.40
N TYR A 335 -17.33 -0.08 -4.87
CA TYR A 335 -17.55 0.01 -3.43
C TYR A 335 -18.06 -1.32 -2.87
N MET A 336 -17.84 -1.50 -1.59
CA MET A 336 -18.39 -2.59 -0.80
C MET A 336 -19.27 -2.00 0.29
N ALA A 337 -20.42 -2.60 0.49
CA ALA A 337 -21.34 -2.28 1.58
C ALA A 337 -21.91 -3.56 2.18
N ARG A 338 -22.48 -3.44 3.37
CA ARG A 338 -23.28 -4.55 3.95
C ARG A 338 -24.43 -4.89 3.02
N SER A 339 -24.60 -6.18 2.72
CA SER A 339 -25.78 -6.64 2.01
C SER A 339 -27.00 -6.41 2.91
N SER A 340 -28.03 -5.76 2.38
CA SER A 340 -29.34 -5.77 3.01
C SER A 340 -29.83 -7.23 3.12
N LYS A 341 -30.29 -7.62 4.29
CA LYS A 341 -30.89 -8.95 4.50
C LYS A 341 -32.15 -9.09 3.66
#